data_f05ef976109eb067aa66a6341c671980
#
_entry.id   f05ef976109eb067aa66a6341c671980
#
_cell.length_a   1.000
_cell.length_b   1.000
_cell.length_c   1.000
_cell.angle_alpha   90.00
_cell.angle_beta   90.00
_cell.angle_gamma   90.00
#
_symmetry.space_group_name_H-M   'P 1'
#
loop_
_entity.id
_entity.type
_entity.pdbx_description
1 polymer ?
#
loop_
_entity_poly.entity_id
_entity_poly.type
_entity_poly.pdbx_seq_one_letter_code
_entity_poly.pdbx_strand_id
1 'polypeptide(L)'
;KIGTFGKEADAYISNELYNDYKSRFNFPNVGEVLISASGTIGRTVIYDGKPAYFQDSNIVWISNDESMVTNKFLFHYYKIVEWKTDGGTISRLYNDNLAKTKIPIPPLAEQERIVGILDKFDSLVNDISVGLPAEIDGRRKQYNYYRGKLLTFKQS
;
A
#
# COMPACT_ATOMS: atom_id res chain seq x y z
N LYS A 1 7.37 -3.10 -7.39
CA LYS A 1 6.58 -4.15 -6.65
C LYS A 1 5.69 -3.47 -5.64
N ILE A 2 4.41 -3.85 -5.53
CA ILE A 2 3.44 -3.26 -4.58
C ILE A 2 3.92 -3.37 -3.12
N GLY A 3 4.80 -4.28 -2.78
CA GLY A 3 5.36 -4.44 -1.44
C GLY A 3 6.63 -3.65 -1.14
N THR A 4 7.13 -2.87 -2.09
CA THR A 4 8.40 -2.14 -1.96
C THR A 4 8.20 -0.62 -1.88
N PHE A 5 7.10 -0.17 -1.29
CA PHE A 5 6.81 1.24 -1.08
C PHE A 5 8.00 1.93 -0.42
N GLY A 6 8.53 2.99 -1.07
CA GLY A 6 9.67 3.75 -0.57
C GLY A 6 11.05 3.07 -0.77
N LYS A 7 11.11 1.92 -1.44
CA LYS A 7 12.38 1.32 -1.87
C LYS A 7 12.66 1.65 -3.33
N GLU A 8 13.91 1.86 -3.66
CA GLU A 8 14.35 2.00 -5.02
C GLU A 8 14.05 0.73 -5.83
N ALA A 9 13.73 0.88 -7.12
CA ALA A 9 13.54 -0.25 -8.01
C ALA A 9 14.89 -0.94 -8.25
N ASP A 10 14.88 -2.27 -8.15
CA ASP A 10 16.05 -3.13 -8.39
C ASP A 10 16.22 -3.53 -9.87
N ALA A 11 15.23 -3.19 -10.73
CA ALA A 11 15.27 -3.44 -12.16
C ALA A 11 14.51 -2.37 -12.93
N TYR A 12 15.01 -2.03 -14.10
CA TYR A 12 14.45 -1.03 -14.99
C TYR A 12 14.27 -1.58 -16.40
N ILE A 13 13.32 -1.04 -17.15
CA ILE A 13 13.19 -1.23 -18.60
C ILE A 13 13.53 0.09 -19.30
N SER A 14 13.87 0.02 -20.60
CA SER A 14 14.11 1.25 -21.38
C SER A 14 12.81 2.06 -21.56
N ASN A 15 12.94 3.36 -21.76
CA ASN A 15 11.80 4.23 -22.04
C ASN A 15 11.10 3.86 -23.35
N GLU A 16 11.86 3.40 -24.37
CA GLU A 16 11.31 2.93 -25.64
C GLU A 16 10.39 1.74 -25.41
N LEU A 17 10.85 0.74 -24.63
CA LEU A 17 10.07 -0.44 -24.32
C LEU A 17 8.84 -0.10 -23.47
N TYR A 18 8.97 0.83 -22.52
CA TYR A 18 7.85 1.33 -21.72
C TYR A 18 6.78 1.97 -22.60
N ASN A 19 7.19 2.84 -23.53
CA ASN A 19 6.26 3.54 -24.43
C ASN A 19 5.61 2.57 -25.43
N ASP A 20 6.35 1.57 -25.94
CA ASP A 20 5.80 0.50 -26.77
C ASP A 20 4.71 -0.26 -26.03
N TYR A 21 4.97 -0.70 -24.81
CA TYR A 21 3.95 -1.40 -23.98
C TYR A 21 2.74 -0.51 -23.70
N LYS A 22 2.96 0.76 -23.38
CA LYS A 22 1.88 1.71 -23.12
C LYS A 22 0.97 1.94 -24.31
N SER A 23 1.50 1.84 -25.54
CA SER A 23 0.73 1.98 -26.77
C SER A 23 -0.06 0.73 -27.16
N ARG A 24 0.37 -0.45 -26.70
CA ARG A 24 -0.18 -1.75 -27.14
C ARG A 24 -1.04 -2.43 -26.09
N PHE A 25 -0.86 -2.12 -24.83
CA PHE A 25 -1.54 -2.78 -23.72
C PHE A 25 -2.25 -1.76 -22.82
N ASN A 26 -3.29 -2.22 -22.15
CA ASN A 26 -3.91 -1.42 -21.10
C ASN A 26 -2.91 -1.16 -19.97
N PHE A 27 -2.90 0.05 -19.46
CA PHE A 27 -2.11 0.45 -18.30
C PHE A 27 -3.00 1.22 -17.32
N PRO A 28 -2.63 1.28 -16.03
CA PRO A 28 -3.45 1.94 -15.03
C PRO A 28 -3.47 3.46 -15.24
N ASN A 29 -4.62 4.07 -15.00
CA ASN A 29 -4.76 5.51 -14.91
C ASN A 29 -4.33 6.02 -13.52
N VAL A 30 -3.94 7.29 -13.45
CA VAL A 30 -3.63 7.94 -12.17
C VAL A 30 -4.84 7.84 -11.25
N GLY A 31 -4.61 7.42 -10.01
CA GLY A 31 -5.68 7.23 -9.02
C GLY A 31 -6.28 5.82 -9.00
N GLU A 32 -6.08 4.99 -10.03
CA GLU A 32 -6.56 3.60 -10.00
C GLU A 32 -5.81 2.76 -8.96
N VAL A 33 -6.50 1.76 -8.42
CA VAL A 33 -5.98 0.90 -7.34
C VAL A 33 -5.37 -0.36 -7.94
N LEU A 34 -4.07 -0.50 -7.74
CA LEU A 34 -3.33 -1.71 -8.11
C LEU A 34 -3.39 -2.72 -6.97
N ILE A 35 -3.55 -3.99 -7.32
CA ILE A 35 -3.68 -5.11 -6.37
C ILE A 35 -2.64 -6.17 -6.70
N SER A 36 -1.93 -6.68 -5.70
CA SER A 36 -1.03 -7.82 -5.89
C SER A 36 -1.83 -9.10 -6.13
N ALA A 37 -1.55 -9.78 -7.24
CA ALA A 37 -2.23 -10.99 -7.69
C ALA A 37 -1.48 -12.28 -7.34
N SER A 38 -0.27 -12.19 -6.80
CA SER A 38 0.53 -13.34 -6.37
C SER A 38 1.42 -13.01 -5.17
N GLY A 39 1.96 -14.02 -4.53
CA GLY A 39 2.72 -13.86 -3.29
C GLY A 39 1.82 -13.40 -2.14
N THR A 40 2.01 -12.18 -1.66
CA THR A 40 1.06 -11.58 -0.68
C THR A 40 -0.11 -10.95 -1.45
N ILE A 41 -1.11 -11.78 -1.75
CA ILE A 41 -2.30 -11.37 -2.51
C ILE A 41 -3.09 -10.30 -1.75
N GLY A 42 -3.66 -9.33 -2.49
CA GLY A 42 -4.56 -8.32 -1.93
C GLY A 42 -3.85 -7.08 -1.36
N ARG A 43 -2.52 -6.97 -1.46
CA ARG A 43 -1.87 -5.70 -1.17
C ARG A 43 -2.25 -4.67 -2.22
N THR A 44 -2.61 -3.47 -1.77
CA THR A 44 -3.10 -2.39 -2.62
C THR A 44 -2.19 -1.18 -2.61
N VAL A 45 -2.17 -0.48 -3.73
CA VAL A 45 -1.53 0.83 -3.88
C VAL A 45 -2.33 1.68 -4.87
N ILE A 46 -2.44 2.97 -4.61
CA ILE A 46 -2.98 3.92 -5.59
C ILE A 46 -1.87 4.31 -6.55
N TYR A 47 -2.10 4.17 -7.85
CA TYR A 47 -1.13 4.55 -8.88
C TYR A 47 -0.95 6.07 -8.91
N ASP A 48 0.27 6.54 -8.73
CA ASP A 48 0.63 7.95 -8.64
C ASP A 48 0.96 8.60 -9.99
N GLY A 49 0.88 7.84 -11.09
CA GLY A 49 1.16 8.31 -12.45
C GLY A 49 2.63 8.27 -12.86
N LYS A 50 3.54 7.94 -11.96
CA LYS A 50 4.96 7.81 -12.33
C LYS A 50 5.18 6.60 -13.23
N PRO A 51 6.10 6.69 -14.20
CA PRO A 51 6.45 5.56 -15.05
C PRO A 51 6.82 4.34 -14.21
N ALA A 52 6.10 3.24 -14.43
CA ALA A 52 6.32 1.98 -13.73
C ALA A 52 6.03 0.82 -14.68
N TYR A 53 6.74 -0.30 -14.50
CA TYR A 53 6.45 -1.51 -15.27
C TYR A 53 5.13 -2.12 -14.79
N PHE A 54 4.17 -2.23 -15.71
CA PHE A 54 2.81 -2.70 -15.43
C PHE A 54 2.47 -4.03 -16.13
N GLN A 55 3.26 -4.45 -17.13
CA GLN A 55 3.04 -5.68 -17.87
C GLN A 55 3.56 -6.89 -17.07
N ASP A 56 2.98 -7.11 -15.90
CA ASP A 56 3.33 -8.18 -14.97
C ASP A 56 2.06 -8.89 -14.47
N SER A 57 1.98 -10.19 -14.67
CA SER A 57 0.87 -11.04 -14.20
C SER A 57 0.70 -11.06 -12.66
N ASN A 58 1.62 -10.45 -11.91
CA ASN A 58 1.54 -10.36 -10.46
C ASN A 58 0.78 -9.13 -9.95
N ILE A 59 0.36 -8.25 -10.86
CA ILE A 59 -0.38 -7.03 -10.54
C ILE A 59 -1.63 -7.00 -11.41
N VAL A 60 -2.77 -6.69 -10.80
CA VAL A 60 -4.05 -6.48 -11.48
C VAL A 60 -4.67 -5.18 -10.99
N TRP A 61 -5.55 -4.60 -11.77
CA TRP A 61 -6.34 -3.44 -11.39
C TRP A 61 -7.69 -3.47 -12.10
N ILE A 62 -8.62 -2.67 -11.60
CA ILE A 62 -9.94 -2.48 -12.20
C ILE A 62 -9.99 -1.03 -12.66
N SER A 63 -10.25 -0.84 -13.96
CA SER A 63 -10.51 0.50 -14.49
C SER A 63 -11.85 1.00 -13.97
N ASN A 64 -11.86 2.16 -13.32
CA ASN A 64 -13.01 2.70 -12.62
C ASN A 64 -13.17 4.20 -12.95
N ASP A 65 -14.37 4.59 -13.37
CA ASP A 65 -14.72 5.96 -13.73
C ASP A 65 -15.14 6.83 -12.53
N GLU A 66 -15.14 6.26 -11.34
CA GLU A 66 -15.53 6.89 -10.08
C GLU A 66 -16.97 7.43 -10.00
N SER A 67 -17.81 7.14 -11.00
CA SER A 67 -19.21 7.60 -11.02
C SER A 67 -20.08 6.99 -9.92
N MET A 68 -19.78 5.78 -9.51
CA MET A 68 -20.52 5.02 -8.49
C MET A 68 -19.69 4.73 -7.24
N VAL A 69 -18.39 4.51 -7.42
CA VAL A 69 -17.48 4.15 -6.33
C VAL A 69 -16.14 4.87 -6.50
N THR A 70 -15.64 5.51 -5.44
CA THR A 70 -14.36 6.22 -5.51
C THR A 70 -13.19 5.25 -5.37
N ASN A 71 -12.10 5.54 -6.07
CA ASN A 71 -10.87 4.75 -5.99
C ASN A 71 -10.29 4.73 -4.57
N LYS A 72 -10.43 5.83 -3.82
CA LYS A 72 -10.03 5.87 -2.40
C LYS A 72 -10.85 4.93 -1.53
N PHE A 73 -12.18 4.84 -1.75
CA PHE A 73 -13.00 3.87 -1.05
C PHE A 73 -12.59 2.44 -1.38
N LEU A 74 -12.38 2.14 -2.68
CA LEU A 74 -11.87 0.84 -3.13
C LEU A 74 -10.52 0.49 -2.51
N PHE A 75 -9.59 1.45 -2.42
CA PHE A 75 -8.29 1.26 -1.80
C PHE A 75 -8.37 0.79 -0.35
N HIS A 76 -9.25 1.41 0.44
CA HIS A 76 -9.47 0.98 1.83
C HIS A 76 -10.22 -0.35 1.89
N TYR A 77 -11.25 -0.51 1.07
CA TYR A 77 -12.07 -1.71 1.09
C TYR A 77 -11.30 -2.96 0.64
N TYR A 78 -10.45 -2.86 -0.38
CA TYR A 78 -9.64 -3.98 -0.85
C TYR A 78 -8.67 -4.53 0.19
N LYS A 79 -8.31 -3.76 1.21
CA LYS A 79 -7.48 -4.24 2.34
C LYS A 79 -8.19 -5.25 3.24
N ILE A 80 -9.53 -5.28 3.22
CA ILE A 80 -10.35 -6.16 4.05
C ILE A 80 -11.08 -7.24 3.26
N VAL A 81 -10.99 -7.24 1.93
CA VAL A 81 -11.61 -8.25 1.09
C VAL A 81 -10.93 -9.61 1.30
N GLU A 82 -11.72 -10.62 1.56
CA GLU A 82 -11.27 -12.01 1.52
C GLU A 82 -11.21 -12.47 0.05
N TRP A 83 -10.06 -12.28 -0.56
CA TRP A 83 -9.85 -12.62 -1.96
C TRP A 83 -9.91 -14.13 -2.16
N LYS A 84 -10.89 -14.60 -2.93
CA LYS A 84 -10.90 -15.98 -3.41
C LYS A 84 -9.82 -16.13 -4.46
N THR A 85 -9.00 -17.15 -4.30
CA THR A 85 -7.87 -17.41 -5.21
C THR A 85 -8.01 -18.82 -5.77
N ASP A 86 -7.62 -18.99 -7.02
CA ASP A 86 -7.50 -20.30 -7.63
C ASP A 86 -6.02 -20.64 -7.80
N GLY A 87 -5.68 -21.90 -7.63
CA GLY A 87 -4.33 -22.39 -7.86
C GLY A 87 -3.95 -23.53 -6.94
N GLY A 88 -3.09 -24.41 -7.40
CA GLY A 88 -2.56 -25.54 -6.65
C GLY A 88 -1.44 -25.07 -5.70
N THR A 89 -0.18 -25.30 -6.12
CA THR A 89 1.01 -24.99 -5.29
C THR A 89 1.23 -23.49 -5.08
N ILE A 90 0.78 -22.63 -6.01
CA ILE A 90 0.89 -21.15 -5.90
C ILE A 90 -0.49 -20.56 -6.10
N SER A 91 -1.03 -19.94 -5.05
CA SER A 91 -2.29 -19.21 -5.11
C SER A 91 -2.14 -17.95 -5.96
N ARG A 92 -3.16 -17.69 -6.82
CA ARG A 92 -3.24 -16.49 -7.66
C ARG A 92 -4.63 -15.89 -7.66
N LEU A 93 -4.68 -14.57 -7.81
CA LEU A 93 -5.89 -13.81 -8.04
C LEU A 93 -6.02 -13.58 -9.55
N TYR A 94 -7.00 -14.25 -10.16
CA TYR A 94 -7.31 -14.11 -11.58
C TYR A 94 -8.47 -13.14 -11.81
N ASN A 95 -8.67 -12.71 -13.06
CA ASN A 95 -9.77 -11.82 -13.44
C ASN A 95 -11.15 -12.37 -13.07
N ASP A 96 -11.34 -13.70 -13.19
CA ASP A 96 -12.58 -14.36 -12.80
C ASP A 96 -12.86 -14.29 -11.30
N ASN A 97 -11.82 -14.28 -10.46
CA ASN A 97 -11.96 -14.12 -9.02
C ASN A 97 -12.36 -12.67 -8.70
N LEU A 98 -11.75 -11.69 -9.38
CA LEU A 98 -12.13 -10.28 -9.26
C LEU A 98 -13.59 -10.07 -9.66
N ALA A 99 -13.99 -10.60 -10.81
CA ALA A 99 -15.36 -10.44 -11.33
C ALA A 99 -16.44 -11.06 -10.42
N LYS A 100 -16.10 -12.11 -9.67
CA LYS A 100 -16.99 -12.76 -8.71
C LYS A 100 -16.98 -12.12 -7.32
N THR A 101 -16.05 -11.21 -7.05
CA THR A 101 -15.93 -10.55 -5.75
C THR A 101 -17.02 -9.49 -5.59
N LYS A 102 -17.83 -9.62 -4.57
CA LYS A 102 -18.91 -8.66 -4.26
C LYS A 102 -18.40 -7.64 -3.24
N ILE A 103 -18.59 -6.37 -3.55
CA ILE A 103 -18.30 -5.27 -2.65
C ILE A 103 -19.56 -4.43 -2.41
N PRO A 104 -19.81 -3.91 -1.20
CA PRO A 104 -20.89 -2.96 -0.97
C PRO A 104 -20.52 -1.61 -1.59
N ILE A 105 -21.48 -0.96 -2.22
CA ILE A 105 -21.32 0.38 -2.79
C ILE A 105 -22.30 1.32 -2.09
N PRO A 106 -21.91 1.94 -0.98
CA PRO A 106 -22.73 2.97 -0.32
C PRO A 106 -22.79 4.24 -1.19
N PRO A 107 -23.74 5.16 -0.94
CA PRO A 107 -23.76 6.45 -1.62
C PRO A 107 -22.43 7.20 -1.52
N LEU A 108 -22.05 7.99 -2.54
CA LEU A 108 -20.77 8.68 -2.61
C LEU A 108 -20.46 9.52 -1.36
N ALA A 109 -21.44 10.22 -0.81
CA ALA A 109 -21.26 11.00 0.43
C ALA A 109 -20.84 10.13 1.63
N GLU A 110 -21.35 8.90 1.71
CA GLU A 110 -20.96 7.96 2.75
C GLU A 110 -19.57 7.37 2.50
N GLN A 111 -19.22 7.12 1.24
CA GLN A 111 -17.85 6.73 0.86
C GLN A 111 -16.83 7.80 1.29
N GLU A 112 -17.10 9.07 0.98
CA GLU A 112 -16.24 10.19 1.38
C GLU A 112 -16.10 10.29 2.92
N ARG A 113 -17.19 10.12 3.64
CA ARG A 113 -17.17 10.11 5.13
C ARG A 113 -16.28 9.00 5.66
N ILE A 114 -16.42 7.77 5.13
CA ILE A 114 -15.64 6.61 5.54
C ILE A 114 -14.16 6.83 5.22
N VAL A 115 -13.85 7.25 3.99
CA VAL A 115 -12.47 7.54 3.54
C VAL A 115 -11.83 8.60 4.44
N GLY A 116 -12.53 9.70 4.75
CA GLY A 116 -12.00 10.76 5.59
C GLY A 116 -11.65 10.29 7.02
N ILE A 117 -12.39 9.33 7.56
CA ILE A 117 -12.06 8.70 8.85
C ILE A 117 -10.83 7.80 8.73
N LEU A 118 -10.79 6.92 7.71
CA LEU A 118 -9.71 5.96 7.54
C LEU A 118 -8.38 6.65 7.20
N ASP A 119 -8.38 7.68 6.36
CA ASP A 119 -7.19 8.48 6.05
C ASP A 119 -6.60 9.15 7.32
N LYS A 120 -7.45 9.63 8.24
CA LYS A 120 -7.00 10.16 9.54
C LYS A 120 -6.35 9.09 10.41
N PHE A 121 -6.93 7.89 10.46
CA PHE A 121 -6.33 6.78 11.20
C PHE A 121 -4.99 6.34 10.60
N ASP A 122 -4.90 6.21 9.27
CA ASP A 122 -3.66 5.87 8.58
C ASP A 122 -2.55 6.91 8.87
N SER A 123 -2.89 8.20 8.88
CA SER A 123 -1.96 9.27 9.26
C SER A 123 -1.47 9.13 10.71
N LEU A 124 -2.39 8.95 11.66
CA LEU A 124 -2.05 8.80 13.08
C LEU A 124 -1.16 7.57 13.34
N VAL A 125 -1.45 6.43 12.70
CA VAL A 125 -0.64 5.21 12.85
C VAL A 125 0.77 5.41 12.29
N ASN A 126 0.90 6.09 11.15
CA ASN A 126 2.21 6.39 10.56
C ASN A 126 3.02 7.37 11.43
N ASP A 127 2.39 8.40 11.98
CA ASP A 127 3.05 9.34 12.90
C ASP A 127 3.55 8.63 14.16
N ILE A 128 2.76 7.73 14.74
CA ILE A 128 3.14 6.93 15.91
C ILE A 128 4.32 6.01 15.58
N SER A 129 4.32 5.37 14.41
CA SER A 129 5.39 4.45 14.01
C SER A 129 6.74 5.14 13.79
N VAL A 130 6.73 6.44 13.46
CA VAL A 130 7.94 7.25 13.30
C VAL A 130 8.38 7.90 14.63
N GLY A 131 7.44 8.40 15.42
CA GLY A 131 7.73 9.14 16.67
C GLY A 131 8.15 8.25 17.83
N LEU A 132 7.51 7.10 18.05
CA LEU A 132 7.80 6.22 19.18
C LEU A 132 9.25 5.68 19.22
N PRO A 133 9.86 5.20 18.13
CA PRO A 133 11.25 4.76 18.15
C PRO A 133 12.22 5.86 18.56
N ALA A 134 12.02 7.09 18.06
CA ALA A 134 12.86 8.23 18.41
C ALA A 134 12.70 8.64 19.89
N GLU A 135 11.49 8.58 20.44
CA GLU A 135 11.23 8.84 21.86
C GLU A 135 11.86 7.78 22.76
N ILE A 136 11.74 6.50 22.40
CA ILE A 136 12.38 5.38 23.14
C ILE A 136 13.89 5.55 23.17
N ASP A 137 14.52 5.90 22.04
CA ASP A 137 15.97 6.14 21.98
C ASP A 137 16.39 7.34 22.84
N GLY A 138 15.65 8.43 22.79
CA GLY A 138 15.86 9.60 23.64
C GLY A 138 15.78 9.27 25.15
N ARG A 139 14.75 8.54 25.57
CA ARG A 139 14.59 8.09 26.97
C ARG A 139 15.71 7.13 27.40
N ARG A 140 16.17 6.24 26.52
CA ARG A 140 17.30 5.34 26.80
C ARG A 140 18.61 6.10 27.00
N LYS A 141 18.90 7.12 26.18
CA LYS A 141 20.08 8.01 26.36
C LYS A 141 20.02 8.76 27.68
N GLN A 142 18.87 9.31 28.03
CA GLN A 142 18.64 10.02 29.28
C GLN A 142 18.82 9.09 30.49
N TYR A 143 18.25 7.89 30.45
CA TYR A 143 18.44 6.87 31.49
C TYR A 143 19.93 6.53 31.69
N ASN A 144 20.68 6.26 30.61
CA ASN A 144 22.12 5.93 30.70
C ASN A 144 22.94 7.07 31.28
N TYR A 145 22.62 8.32 30.93
CA TYR A 145 23.27 9.49 31.47
C TYR A 145 23.08 9.62 32.99
N TYR A 146 21.86 9.54 33.48
CA TYR A 146 21.58 9.65 34.92
C TYR A 146 22.09 8.44 35.69
N ARG A 147 22.01 7.24 35.14
CA ARG A 147 22.60 6.06 35.75
C ARG A 147 24.08 6.22 35.93
N GLY A 148 24.83 6.70 34.95
CA GLY A 148 26.23 6.97 35.05
C GLY A 148 26.54 7.97 36.17
N LYS A 149 25.82 9.09 36.25
CA LYS A 149 25.96 10.09 37.31
C LYS A 149 25.70 9.56 38.72
N LEU A 150 24.61 8.78 38.88
CA LEU A 150 24.22 8.26 40.20
C LEU A 150 25.14 7.17 40.73
N LEU A 151 25.80 6.42 39.85
CA LEU A 151 26.68 5.31 40.22
C LEU A 151 28.18 5.71 40.25
N THR A 152 28.51 6.95 39.95
CA THR A 152 29.89 7.47 40.04
C THR A 152 30.14 8.01 41.45
N PHE A 153 30.73 7.18 42.29
CA PHE A 153 31.17 7.58 43.65
C PHE A 153 32.59 8.11 43.59
N LYS A 154 32.86 9.24 44.26
CA LYS A 154 34.25 9.65 44.55
C LYS A 154 34.79 8.71 45.61
N GLN A 155 35.89 8.00 45.34
CA GLN A 155 36.66 7.33 46.37
C GLN A 155 37.22 8.43 47.30
N SER A 156 36.83 8.40 48.56
CA SER A 156 37.38 9.22 49.62
C SER A 156 38.73 8.69 50.08
#